data_7842df82757234544645560ca1570055
#
_entry.id   7842df82757234544645560ca1570055
#
_cell.length_a   1.000
_cell.length_b   1.000
_cell.length_c   1.000
_cell.angle_alpha   90.00
_cell.angle_beta   90.00
_cell.angle_gamma   90.00
#
_symmetry.space_group_name_H-M   'P 1'
#
loop_
_entity.id
_entity.type
_entity.pdbx_description
1 polymer ?
#
loop_
_entity_poly.entity_id
_entity_poly.type
_entity_poly.pdbx_seq_one_letter_code
_entity_poly.pdbx_strand_id
1 'polypeptide(L)'
;MWFLNFALSYTLRTPPTRTRASSPRMGPAEWLEAGGTEPLPLLPFGIHELLLPGETKQLHLFEARFLTLFDRAAQGHGCLSQLLLTPAGGVASVSTLLEVEETRRQEVGVWAKVKCVARVEIQEVTEDAATEAFAVAKARLYTDDAATAPTADEVTEARALYASCHELQTKLAAARAPAPGDGELVEELVASGDDQVEWGHEQTKAEGLAFERPLDAVVDERRALLLSRGQDAPPADDLAALHALWGVEDEAAAEAQLLSFALVGTLDAAEKVHAHASSDTRERLKRATQALEDRQKRLAAEVALGSLGSL
;
A
#
# COMPACT_ATOMS: atom_id res chain seq x y z
N MET A 1 -3.28 29.50 6.31
CA MET A 1 -2.70 30.10 7.52
C MET A 1 -3.75 30.01 8.64
N TRP A 2 -3.93 28.79 9.19
CA TRP A 2 -4.85 28.53 10.32
C TRP A 2 -4.16 27.53 11.26
N PHE A 3 -3.30 28.04 12.13
CA PHE A 3 -2.84 27.37 13.33
C PHE A 3 -3.23 28.26 14.49
N LEU A 4 -4.20 27.86 15.27
CA LEU A 4 -4.51 28.49 16.55
C LEU A 4 -4.83 27.44 17.59
N ASN A 5 -3.99 27.43 18.61
CA ASN A 5 -4.05 26.80 19.92
C ASN A 5 -5.45 26.58 20.47
N PHE A 6 -5.72 25.33 20.86
CA PHE A 6 -6.68 25.03 21.91
C PHE A 6 -6.03 24.09 22.93
N ALA A 7 -5.55 24.67 24.01
CA ALA A 7 -5.24 23.93 25.23
C ALA A 7 -6.54 23.74 26.01
N LEU A 8 -7.08 22.54 26.02
CA LEU A 8 -8.18 22.15 26.89
C LEU A 8 -7.73 21.04 27.81
N SER A 9 -7.72 21.36 29.11
CA SER A 9 -7.49 20.45 30.22
C SER A 9 -8.57 19.37 30.25
N TYR A 10 -8.21 18.13 29.88
CA TYR A 10 -9.07 16.98 30.06
C TYR A 10 -8.65 16.20 31.32
N THR A 11 -9.53 16.18 32.30
CA THR A 11 -9.49 15.23 33.41
C THR A 11 -9.72 13.81 32.89
N LEU A 12 -8.71 12.97 33.01
CA LEU A 12 -8.73 11.55 32.67
C LEU A 12 -9.78 10.81 33.53
N ARG A 13 -10.95 10.56 32.96
CA ARG A 13 -11.84 9.49 33.42
C ARG A 13 -11.41 8.21 32.68
N THR A 14 -10.83 7.26 33.39
CA THR A 14 -10.59 5.90 32.90
C THR A 14 -11.92 5.27 32.48
N PRO A 15 -12.13 4.93 31.20
CA PRO A 15 -13.32 4.17 30.82
C PRO A 15 -13.15 2.71 31.26
N PRO A 16 -14.26 2.04 31.64
CA PRO A 16 -14.20 0.63 32.02
C PRO A 16 -13.71 -0.23 30.87
N THR A 17 -12.85 -1.19 31.17
CA THR A 17 -12.36 -2.25 30.27
C THR A 17 -13.55 -3.01 29.71
N ARG A 18 -14.01 -2.61 28.54
CA ARG A 18 -15.05 -3.32 27.81
C ARG A 18 -14.39 -4.47 27.04
N THR A 19 -14.50 -5.68 27.56
CA THR A 19 -14.29 -6.91 26.78
C THR A 19 -15.21 -6.84 25.57
N ARG A 20 -14.65 -6.61 24.41
CA ARG A 20 -15.35 -6.42 23.15
C ARG A 20 -15.79 -7.82 22.67
N ALA A 21 -17.10 -8.09 22.68
CA ALA A 21 -17.65 -9.09 21.77
C ALA A 21 -17.25 -8.68 20.36
N SER A 22 -16.57 -9.57 19.63
CA SER A 22 -16.21 -9.37 18.23
C SER A 22 -17.51 -9.28 17.42
N SER A 23 -17.97 -8.07 17.13
CA SER A 23 -18.93 -7.87 16.04
C SER A 23 -18.27 -8.38 14.76
N PRO A 24 -18.98 -9.07 13.87
CA PRO A 24 -18.42 -9.44 12.58
C PRO A 24 -17.88 -8.15 11.92
N ARG A 25 -16.59 -8.16 11.56
CA ARG A 25 -16.00 -7.03 10.84
C ARG A 25 -16.65 -7.01 9.47
N MET A 26 -17.41 -5.97 9.20
CA MET A 26 -17.78 -5.63 7.84
C MET A 26 -16.51 -5.32 7.08
N GLY A 27 -16.41 -5.71 5.82
CA GLY A 27 -15.24 -5.54 4.98
C GLY A 27 -15.55 -4.74 3.71
N PRO A 28 -14.62 -4.67 2.75
CA PRO A 28 -14.84 -4.00 1.47
C PRO A 28 -16.05 -4.51 0.68
N ALA A 29 -16.38 -5.81 0.82
CA ALA A 29 -17.53 -6.39 0.16
C ALA A 29 -18.85 -5.77 0.68
N GLU A 30 -18.98 -5.58 1.97
CA GLU A 30 -20.18 -4.97 2.58
C GLU A 30 -20.30 -3.48 2.20
N TRP A 31 -19.18 -2.77 2.07
CA TRP A 31 -19.20 -1.39 1.56
C TRP A 31 -19.72 -1.36 0.11
N LEU A 32 -19.32 -2.33 -0.72
CA LEU A 32 -19.82 -2.47 -2.10
C LEU A 32 -21.30 -2.86 -2.13
N GLU A 33 -21.74 -3.80 -1.29
CA GLU A 33 -23.14 -4.23 -1.18
C GLU A 33 -24.05 -3.06 -0.78
N ALA A 34 -23.55 -2.15 0.06
CA ALA A 34 -24.20 -0.88 0.37
C ALA A 34 -24.19 0.13 -0.81
N GLY A 35 -23.73 -0.29 -2.00
CA GLY A 35 -23.66 0.53 -3.20
C GLY A 35 -22.50 1.52 -3.21
N GLY A 36 -21.50 1.36 -2.31
CA GLY A 36 -20.37 2.27 -2.20
C GLY A 36 -20.75 3.71 -1.80
N THR A 37 -21.94 3.89 -1.23
CA THR A 37 -22.51 5.22 -0.94
C THR A 37 -22.17 5.75 0.44
N GLU A 38 -21.75 4.86 1.36
CA GLU A 38 -21.31 5.30 2.68
C GLU A 38 -20.00 6.08 2.60
N PRO A 39 -19.91 7.26 3.26
CA PRO A 39 -18.70 8.07 3.24
C PRO A 39 -17.51 7.31 3.84
N LEU A 40 -16.39 7.32 3.13
CA LEU A 40 -15.13 6.74 3.58
C LEU A 40 -14.36 7.74 4.44
N PRO A 41 -13.95 7.40 5.66
CA PRO A 41 -13.01 8.20 6.43
C PRO A 41 -11.69 8.37 5.66
N LEU A 42 -11.15 9.60 5.65
CA LEU A 42 -9.94 9.95 4.91
C LEU A 42 -8.75 10.12 5.82
N LEU A 43 -7.72 9.30 5.63
CA LEU A 43 -6.45 9.42 6.34
C LEU A 43 -5.41 10.11 5.44
N PRO A 44 -4.84 11.27 5.86
CA PRO A 44 -3.91 12.03 5.02
C PRO A 44 -2.56 11.32 4.87
N PHE A 45 -2.09 11.24 3.62
CA PHE A 45 -0.80 10.69 3.23
C PHE A 45 -0.13 11.59 2.19
N GLY A 46 1.20 11.63 2.21
CA GLY A 46 1.95 12.17 1.08
C GLY A 46 1.87 11.26 -0.14
N ILE A 47 2.06 11.80 -1.32
CA ILE A 47 2.00 11.03 -2.59
C ILE A 47 3.03 9.89 -2.63
N HIS A 48 4.17 10.03 -1.93
CA HIS A 48 5.21 9.01 -1.82
C HIS A 48 4.79 7.81 -0.95
N GLU A 49 3.71 7.96 -0.20
CA GLU A 49 3.14 6.92 0.65
C GLU A 49 1.94 6.20 0.02
N LEU A 50 1.69 6.43 -1.26
CA LEU A 50 0.62 5.76 -1.99
C LEU A 50 0.76 4.24 -1.89
N LEU A 51 -0.28 3.59 -1.39
CA LEU A 51 -0.40 2.13 -1.38
C LEU A 51 -1.06 1.65 -2.66
N LEU A 52 -0.48 0.64 -3.26
CA LEU A 52 -1.07 -0.05 -4.42
C LEU A 52 -1.86 -1.29 -3.98
N PRO A 53 -2.82 -1.77 -4.78
CA PRO A 53 -3.55 -3.00 -4.49
C PRO A 53 -2.61 -4.16 -4.14
N GLY A 54 -2.89 -4.84 -3.02
CA GLY A 54 -2.05 -5.89 -2.45
C GLY A 54 -0.87 -5.40 -1.61
N GLU A 55 -0.73 -4.10 -1.36
CA GLU A 55 0.24 -3.58 -0.38
C GLU A 55 -0.40 -3.36 0.98
N THR A 56 0.41 -3.56 2.03
CA THR A 56 0.01 -3.31 3.42
C THR A 56 0.90 -2.24 4.04
N LYS A 57 0.36 -1.56 5.05
CA LYS A 57 1.13 -0.60 5.85
C LYS A 57 0.74 -0.70 7.30
N GLN A 58 1.73 -0.62 8.16
CA GLN A 58 1.52 -0.45 9.59
C GLN A 58 1.52 1.03 9.94
N LEU A 59 0.59 1.43 10.78
CA LEU A 59 0.36 2.81 11.18
C LEU A 59 0.38 2.90 12.70
N HIS A 60 1.06 3.91 13.23
CA HIS A 60 0.96 4.27 14.64
C HIS A 60 0.16 5.58 14.76
N LEU A 61 -1.02 5.47 15.30
CA LEU A 61 -1.97 6.58 15.41
C LEU A 61 -2.07 7.00 16.87
N PHE A 62 -1.70 8.24 17.15
CA PHE A 62 -1.71 8.82 18.51
C PHE A 62 -2.51 10.13 18.58
N GLU A 63 -2.78 10.77 17.46
CA GLU A 63 -3.61 11.97 17.42
C GLU A 63 -5.09 11.62 17.62
N ALA A 64 -5.79 12.34 18.50
CA ALA A 64 -7.19 12.07 18.84
C ALA A 64 -8.11 11.99 17.62
N ARG A 65 -7.88 12.87 16.62
CA ARG A 65 -8.66 12.87 15.37
C ARG A 65 -8.51 11.55 14.57
N PHE A 66 -7.30 10.98 14.52
CA PHE A 66 -7.05 9.72 13.81
C PHE A 66 -7.57 8.51 14.60
N LEU A 67 -7.52 8.57 15.93
CA LEU A 67 -8.15 7.55 16.78
C LEU A 67 -9.66 7.53 16.56
N THR A 68 -10.31 8.72 16.49
CA THR A 68 -11.74 8.83 16.20
C THR A 68 -12.07 8.32 14.79
N LEU A 69 -11.24 8.67 13.79
CA LEU A 69 -11.38 8.17 12.41
C LEU A 69 -11.36 6.64 12.35
N PHE A 70 -10.37 6.04 13.02
CA PHE A 70 -10.25 4.57 13.06
C PHE A 70 -11.38 3.89 13.83
N ASP A 71 -11.82 4.48 14.94
CA ASP A 71 -12.99 3.97 15.67
C ASP A 71 -14.26 4.06 14.78
N ARG A 72 -14.40 5.11 13.98
CA ARG A 72 -15.48 5.27 13.00
C ARG A 72 -15.42 4.19 11.91
N ALA A 73 -14.24 3.99 11.30
CA ALA A 73 -14.05 2.93 10.31
C ALA A 73 -14.35 1.53 10.89
N ALA A 74 -13.86 1.24 12.09
CA ALA A 74 -14.05 -0.05 12.74
C ALA A 74 -15.51 -0.31 13.21
N GLN A 75 -16.29 0.74 13.43
CA GLN A 75 -17.71 0.63 13.77
C GLN A 75 -18.61 0.52 12.52
N GLY A 76 -18.13 1.02 11.38
CA GLY A 76 -18.77 0.91 10.08
C GLY A 76 -18.29 -0.34 9.32
N HIS A 77 -17.98 -0.16 8.06
CA HIS A 77 -17.59 -1.22 7.13
C HIS A 77 -16.09 -1.61 7.21
N GLY A 78 -15.32 -1.13 8.19
CA GLY A 78 -13.90 -1.48 8.35
C GLY A 78 -12.96 -0.90 7.28
N CYS A 79 -13.48 0.00 6.43
CA CYS A 79 -12.73 0.60 5.34
C CYS A 79 -12.47 2.08 5.59
N LEU A 80 -11.37 2.55 4.99
CA LEU A 80 -11.00 3.97 4.91
C LEU A 80 -10.29 4.22 3.57
N SER A 81 -10.00 5.47 3.26
CA SER A 81 -9.25 5.82 2.05
C SER A 81 -8.06 6.71 2.38
N GLN A 82 -7.03 6.67 1.55
CA GLN A 82 -5.95 7.65 1.62
C GLN A 82 -6.44 9.00 1.10
N LEU A 83 -6.17 10.07 1.85
CA LEU A 83 -6.23 11.42 1.33
C LEU A 83 -4.85 11.78 0.78
N LEU A 84 -4.63 11.54 -0.51
CA LEU A 84 -3.35 11.78 -1.14
C LEU A 84 -3.15 13.27 -1.43
N LEU A 85 -2.26 13.87 -0.67
CA LEU A 85 -1.93 15.29 -0.79
C LEU A 85 -0.84 15.49 -1.83
N THR A 86 -1.14 16.26 -2.86
CA THR A 86 -0.15 16.63 -3.88
C THR A 86 0.77 17.75 -3.40
N PRO A 87 1.98 17.88 -3.93
CA PRO A 87 2.88 18.99 -3.58
C PRO A 87 2.30 20.37 -3.82
N ALA A 88 1.35 20.49 -4.74
CA ALA A 88 0.64 21.73 -5.05
C ALA A 88 -0.49 22.05 -4.04
N GLY A 89 -0.69 21.22 -3.01
CA GLY A 89 -1.74 21.39 -1.99
C GLY A 89 -3.13 20.90 -2.44
N GLY A 90 -3.23 20.24 -3.58
CA GLY A 90 -4.46 19.60 -4.04
C GLY A 90 -4.61 18.17 -3.50
N VAL A 91 -5.76 17.57 -3.77
CA VAL A 91 -6.08 16.16 -3.46
C VAL A 91 -6.15 15.38 -4.76
N ALA A 92 -5.56 14.18 -4.78
CA ALA A 92 -5.70 13.29 -5.92
C ALA A 92 -7.15 12.79 -6.04
N SER A 93 -7.68 12.81 -7.27
CA SER A 93 -9.06 12.35 -7.53
C SER A 93 -9.22 10.83 -7.42
N VAL A 94 -8.16 10.07 -7.74
CA VAL A 94 -8.14 8.62 -7.57
C VAL A 94 -7.27 8.29 -6.36
N SER A 95 -7.83 7.51 -5.46
CA SER A 95 -7.21 7.09 -4.22
C SER A 95 -7.41 5.59 -3.99
N THR A 96 -7.09 5.13 -2.81
CA THR A 96 -7.10 3.70 -2.44
C THR A 96 -8.27 3.39 -1.53
N LEU A 97 -8.83 2.20 -1.66
CA LEU A 97 -9.70 1.59 -0.66
C LEU A 97 -8.84 0.74 0.27
N LEU A 98 -8.77 1.15 1.52
CA LEU A 98 -7.99 0.46 2.54
C LEU A 98 -8.92 -0.32 3.47
N GLU A 99 -8.61 -1.58 3.66
CA GLU A 99 -9.20 -2.43 4.70
C GLU A 99 -8.35 -2.40 5.96
N VAL A 100 -8.97 -2.26 7.12
CA VAL A 100 -8.30 -2.35 8.42
C VAL A 100 -8.18 -3.83 8.81
N GLU A 101 -7.01 -4.44 8.66
CA GLU A 101 -6.79 -5.86 8.98
C GLU A 101 -6.67 -6.11 10.49
N GLU A 102 -5.86 -5.30 11.16
CA GLU A 102 -5.54 -5.50 12.58
C GLU A 102 -5.42 -4.17 13.31
N THR A 103 -5.83 -4.16 14.56
CA THR A 103 -5.64 -3.01 15.46
C THR A 103 -5.20 -3.49 16.84
N ARG A 104 -4.16 -2.84 17.38
CA ARG A 104 -3.65 -3.09 18.76
C ARG A 104 -3.60 -1.78 19.52
N ARG A 105 -4.34 -1.68 20.61
CA ARG A 105 -4.24 -0.54 21.54
C ARG A 105 -2.94 -0.62 22.32
N GLN A 106 -2.26 0.51 22.44
CA GLN A 106 -1.04 0.71 23.21
C GLN A 106 -1.33 1.67 24.37
N GLU A 107 -0.35 1.89 25.27
CA GLU A 107 -0.46 2.94 26.28
C GLU A 107 -0.66 4.32 25.65
N VAL A 108 0.02 4.56 24.53
CA VAL A 108 -0.16 5.77 23.72
C VAL A 108 -0.55 5.38 22.31
N GLY A 109 -1.83 5.62 21.96
CA GLY A 109 -2.32 5.44 20.61
C GLY A 109 -2.78 4.02 20.23
N VAL A 110 -2.81 3.77 18.94
CA VAL A 110 -3.23 2.51 18.31
C VAL A 110 -2.26 2.16 17.20
N TRP A 111 -1.76 0.94 17.21
CA TRP A 111 -1.16 0.31 16.05
C TRP A 111 -2.26 -0.27 15.17
N ALA A 112 -2.23 0.07 13.90
CA ALA A 112 -3.16 -0.46 12.92
C ALA A 112 -2.40 -0.99 11.71
N LYS A 113 -2.80 -2.15 11.20
CA LYS A 113 -2.36 -2.67 9.90
C LYS A 113 -3.48 -2.44 8.90
N VAL A 114 -3.17 -1.74 7.83
CA VAL A 114 -4.09 -1.49 6.72
C VAL A 114 -3.59 -2.17 5.46
N LYS A 115 -4.53 -2.61 4.62
CA LYS A 115 -4.28 -3.28 3.34
C LYS A 115 -5.02 -2.53 2.24
N CYS A 116 -4.35 -2.21 1.15
CA CYS A 116 -5.00 -1.67 -0.04
C CYS A 116 -5.65 -2.81 -0.82
N VAL A 117 -6.97 -2.77 -0.95
CA VAL A 117 -7.76 -3.81 -1.63
C VAL A 117 -8.27 -3.39 -3.00
N ALA A 118 -8.49 -2.10 -3.22
CA ALA A 118 -9.01 -1.56 -4.47
C ALA A 118 -8.65 -0.08 -4.62
N ARG A 119 -9.16 0.53 -5.69
CA ARG A 119 -9.07 1.97 -5.95
C ARG A 119 -10.45 2.60 -5.89
N VAL A 120 -10.49 3.85 -5.47
CA VAL A 120 -11.71 4.66 -5.42
C VAL A 120 -11.50 6.01 -6.08
N GLU A 121 -12.53 6.52 -6.74
CA GLU A 121 -12.58 7.89 -7.20
C GLU A 121 -13.28 8.75 -6.16
N ILE A 122 -12.57 9.75 -5.68
CA ILE A 122 -13.08 10.74 -4.72
C ILE A 122 -13.96 11.75 -5.48
N GLN A 123 -15.23 11.78 -5.14
CA GLN A 123 -16.21 12.68 -5.76
C GLN A 123 -16.38 13.96 -4.97
N GLU A 124 -16.40 13.87 -3.65
CA GLU A 124 -16.63 14.98 -2.74
C GLU A 124 -15.87 14.71 -1.44
N VAL A 125 -15.28 15.75 -0.88
CA VAL A 125 -14.64 15.71 0.44
C VAL A 125 -15.36 16.66 1.35
N THR A 126 -15.79 16.16 2.52
CA THR A 126 -16.48 16.95 3.55
C THR A 126 -15.88 16.62 4.92
N GLU A 127 -16.20 17.40 5.92
CA GLU A 127 -15.91 17.06 7.31
C GLU A 127 -16.92 16.01 7.81
N ASP A 128 -16.50 15.15 8.73
CA ASP A 128 -17.41 14.18 9.35
C ASP A 128 -18.49 14.93 10.16
N ALA A 129 -19.74 14.76 9.77
CA ALA A 129 -20.87 15.51 10.34
C ALA A 129 -21.11 15.25 11.85
N ALA A 130 -20.56 14.16 12.38
CA ALA A 130 -20.76 13.78 13.79
C ALA A 130 -19.69 14.35 14.71
N THR A 131 -18.44 14.48 14.22
CA THR A 131 -17.30 14.82 15.07
C THR A 131 -16.53 16.04 14.61
N GLU A 132 -16.65 16.43 13.33
CA GLU A 132 -15.86 17.50 12.70
C GLU A 132 -14.32 17.33 12.89
N ALA A 133 -13.90 16.12 13.28
CA ALA A 133 -12.52 15.86 13.66
C ALA A 133 -11.64 15.45 12.49
N PHE A 134 -12.22 14.91 11.41
CA PHE A 134 -11.53 14.40 10.25
C PHE A 134 -12.38 14.54 8.98
N ALA A 135 -11.75 14.43 7.83
CA ALA A 135 -12.42 14.46 6.55
C ALA A 135 -13.00 13.09 6.18
N VAL A 136 -14.13 13.11 5.48
CA VAL A 136 -14.76 11.94 4.86
C VAL A 136 -14.95 12.19 3.38
N ALA A 137 -14.90 11.13 2.58
CA ALA A 137 -15.13 11.21 1.15
C ALA A 137 -16.41 10.49 0.74
N LYS A 138 -17.18 11.12 -0.13
CA LYS A 138 -18.09 10.42 -1.02
C LYS A 138 -17.25 9.86 -2.17
N ALA A 139 -17.21 8.57 -2.31
CA ALA A 139 -16.35 7.91 -3.27
C ALA A 139 -17.12 6.85 -4.04
N ARG A 140 -16.60 6.45 -5.19
CA ARG A 140 -17.08 5.29 -5.93
C ARG A 140 -15.89 4.39 -6.29
N LEU A 141 -16.17 3.13 -6.50
CA LEU A 141 -15.15 2.20 -6.97
C LEU A 141 -14.57 2.68 -8.30
N TYR A 142 -13.24 2.63 -8.42
CA TYR A 142 -12.52 3.00 -9.63
C TYR A 142 -11.88 1.75 -10.23
N THR A 143 -12.51 1.23 -11.29
CA THR A 143 -12.10 0.00 -11.98
C THR A 143 -11.38 0.31 -13.28
N ASP A 144 -10.63 -0.67 -13.77
CA ASP A 144 -10.04 -0.59 -15.08
C ASP A 144 -11.09 -0.80 -16.18
N ASP A 145 -10.81 -0.24 -17.34
CA ASP A 145 -11.57 -0.50 -18.55
C ASP A 145 -11.19 -1.89 -19.11
N ALA A 146 -12.15 -2.80 -19.15
CA ALA A 146 -11.94 -4.16 -19.64
C ALA A 146 -11.39 -4.20 -21.10
N ALA A 147 -11.67 -3.18 -21.89
CA ALA A 147 -11.15 -3.08 -23.27
C ALA A 147 -9.63 -2.82 -23.32
N THR A 148 -9.00 -2.47 -22.20
CA THR A 148 -7.58 -2.12 -22.12
C THR A 148 -6.70 -3.25 -21.62
N ALA A 149 -7.17 -4.48 -21.63
CA ALA A 149 -6.36 -5.63 -21.23
C ALA A 149 -5.09 -5.74 -22.10
N PRO A 150 -3.90 -5.95 -21.48
CA PRO A 150 -2.66 -6.12 -22.22
C PRO A 150 -2.66 -7.45 -22.96
N THR A 151 -1.89 -7.53 -24.03
CA THR A 151 -1.66 -8.79 -24.76
C THR A 151 -0.71 -9.69 -24.00
N ALA A 152 -0.72 -10.99 -24.30
CA ALA A 152 0.21 -11.95 -23.72
C ALA A 152 1.68 -11.60 -23.99
N ASP A 153 1.96 -11.03 -25.17
CA ASP A 153 3.31 -10.61 -25.54
C ASP A 153 3.78 -9.43 -24.69
N GLU A 154 2.93 -8.41 -24.46
CA GLU A 154 3.24 -7.28 -23.58
C GLU A 154 3.50 -7.72 -22.15
N VAL A 155 2.72 -8.69 -21.64
CA VAL A 155 2.92 -9.28 -20.31
C VAL A 155 4.26 -10.04 -20.24
N THR A 156 4.58 -10.83 -21.27
CA THR A 156 5.83 -11.61 -21.33
C THR A 156 7.04 -10.71 -21.39
N GLU A 157 6.99 -9.64 -22.19
CA GLU A 157 8.06 -8.65 -22.28
C GLU A 157 8.32 -7.95 -20.93
N ALA A 158 7.27 -7.51 -20.27
CA ALA A 158 7.39 -6.86 -18.95
C ALA A 158 8.01 -7.80 -17.91
N ARG A 159 7.61 -9.09 -17.88
CA ARG A 159 8.19 -10.10 -17.00
C ARG A 159 9.67 -10.33 -17.31
N ALA A 160 10.06 -10.42 -18.57
CA ALA A 160 11.44 -10.62 -18.98
C ALA A 160 12.35 -9.43 -18.58
N LEU A 161 11.87 -8.20 -18.75
CA LEU A 161 12.59 -6.99 -18.33
C LEU A 161 12.77 -6.92 -16.81
N TYR A 162 11.73 -7.22 -16.04
CA TYR A 162 11.85 -7.26 -14.58
C TYR A 162 12.86 -8.34 -14.15
N ALA A 163 12.78 -9.54 -14.72
CA ALA A 163 13.73 -10.62 -14.41
C ALA A 163 15.18 -10.20 -14.69
N SER A 164 15.42 -9.50 -15.80
CA SER A 164 16.74 -8.95 -16.11
C SER A 164 17.20 -7.89 -15.11
N CYS A 165 16.32 -6.99 -14.68
CA CYS A 165 16.62 -6.02 -13.62
C CYS A 165 16.94 -6.72 -12.29
N HIS A 166 16.17 -7.73 -11.92
CA HIS A 166 16.40 -8.53 -10.71
C HIS A 166 17.77 -9.23 -10.75
N GLU A 167 18.14 -9.84 -11.87
CA GLU A 167 19.44 -10.48 -12.04
C GLU A 167 20.60 -9.48 -11.90
N LEU A 168 20.49 -8.33 -12.54
CA LEU A 168 21.50 -7.26 -12.44
C LEU A 168 21.62 -6.71 -11.02
N GLN A 169 20.50 -6.50 -10.34
CA GLN A 169 20.50 -6.06 -8.94
C GLN A 169 21.16 -7.08 -8.02
N THR A 170 20.89 -8.38 -8.23
CA THR A 170 21.51 -9.48 -7.47
C THR A 170 23.02 -9.50 -7.69
N LYS A 171 23.47 -9.31 -8.92
CA LYS A 171 24.92 -9.20 -9.24
C LYS A 171 25.58 -8.03 -8.53
N LEU A 172 24.91 -6.87 -8.51
CA LEU A 172 25.40 -5.69 -7.79
C LEU A 172 25.46 -5.91 -6.28
N ALA A 173 24.45 -6.52 -5.71
CA ALA A 173 24.41 -6.85 -4.28
C ALA A 173 25.54 -7.81 -3.91
N ALA A 174 25.76 -8.85 -4.71
CA ALA A 174 26.85 -9.79 -4.51
C ALA A 174 28.24 -9.12 -4.62
N ALA A 175 28.41 -8.19 -5.55
CA ALA A 175 29.68 -7.44 -5.72
C ALA A 175 29.95 -6.44 -4.58
N ARG A 176 28.92 -5.99 -3.88
CA ARG A 176 29.01 -5.05 -2.74
C ARG A 176 29.09 -5.74 -1.39
N ALA A 177 28.86 -7.05 -1.34
CA ALA A 177 28.92 -7.81 -0.10
C ALA A 177 30.35 -7.75 0.47
N PRO A 178 30.55 -7.46 1.78
CA PRO A 178 31.86 -7.48 2.40
C PRO A 178 32.48 -8.89 2.27
N ALA A 179 33.81 -8.94 2.10
CA ALA A 179 34.51 -10.21 2.03
C ALA A 179 34.24 -11.04 3.31
N PRO A 180 34.09 -12.38 3.20
CA PRO A 180 33.87 -13.22 4.36
C PRO A 180 35.09 -13.12 5.30
N GLY A 181 34.94 -12.42 6.41
CA GLY A 181 35.99 -12.15 7.40
C GLY A 181 35.86 -10.80 8.09
N ASP A 182 35.21 -9.81 7.47
CA ASP A 182 35.10 -8.47 8.06
C ASP A 182 33.81 -8.29 8.90
N GLY A 183 32.94 -9.30 8.96
CA GLY A 183 31.62 -9.22 9.60
C GLY A 183 31.55 -9.64 11.07
N GLU A 184 32.64 -10.14 11.66
CA GLU A 184 32.58 -10.75 13.01
C GLU A 184 32.50 -9.74 14.16
N LEU A 185 32.67 -8.44 13.89
CA LEU A 185 32.63 -7.37 14.90
C LEU A 185 31.27 -6.64 15.03
N VAL A 186 30.29 -6.91 14.16
CA VAL A 186 29.01 -6.18 14.16
C VAL A 186 27.87 -6.96 14.84
N GLU A 187 27.96 -8.29 14.93
CA GLU A 187 26.89 -9.09 15.55
C GLU A 187 26.82 -9.01 17.08
N GLU A 188 27.91 -8.64 17.76
CA GLU A 188 27.92 -8.62 19.24
C GLU A 188 27.25 -7.37 19.85
N LEU A 189 26.96 -6.35 19.05
CA LEU A 189 26.32 -5.10 19.50
C LEU A 189 24.79 -5.09 19.39
N VAL A 190 24.19 -6.07 18.72
CA VAL A 190 22.73 -6.16 18.49
C VAL A 190 22.02 -7.06 19.52
N ALA A 191 22.77 -7.83 20.31
CA ALA A 191 22.19 -8.83 21.24
C ALA A 191 21.84 -8.29 22.63
N SER A 192 21.96 -7.01 22.90
CA SER A 192 21.63 -6.43 24.20
C SER A 192 20.77 -5.19 24.06
N GLY A 193 19.50 -5.33 23.97
CA GLY A 193 18.61 -4.19 24.11
C GLY A 193 17.22 -4.46 23.59
N ASP A 194 16.31 -4.59 24.52
CA ASP A 194 14.87 -4.30 24.44
C ASP A 194 14.19 -4.41 23.08
N ASP A 195 13.08 -5.16 23.05
CA ASP A 195 12.06 -5.28 22.00
C ASP A 195 11.43 -3.93 21.56
N GLN A 196 12.22 -2.89 21.39
CA GLN A 196 11.81 -1.69 20.66
C GLN A 196 12.07 -1.92 19.17
N VAL A 197 11.12 -2.56 18.52
CA VAL A 197 11.04 -2.55 17.05
C VAL A 197 11.03 -1.09 16.61
N GLU A 198 12.13 -0.64 15.99
CA GLU A 198 12.26 0.71 15.41
C GLU A 198 11.32 0.86 14.21
N TRP A 199 10.11 1.29 14.48
CA TRP A 199 9.03 1.47 13.52
C TRP A 199 9.18 2.70 12.60
N GLY A 200 10.29 3.43 12.70
CA GLY A 200 10.51 4.69 11.97
C GLY A 200 11.31 4.61 10.66
N HIS A 201 12.01 3.53 10.40
CA HIS A 201 13.03 3.47 9.34
C HIS A 201 12.73 2.56 8.14
N GLU A 202 11.58 1.87 8.09
CA GLU A 202 11.25 1.03 6.93
C GLU A 202 10.98 1.81 5.62
N GLN A 203 10.62 3.08 5.72
CA GLN A 203 10.28 3.88 4.53
C GLN A 203 11.49 4.23 3.64
N THR A 204 12.69 4.37 4.20
CA THR A 204 13.90 4.68 3.42
C THR A 204 14.51 3.46 2.71
N LYS A 205 14.10 2.24 3.09
CA LYS A 205 14.54 1.00 2.42
C LYS A 205 13.78 0.70 1.14
N ALA A 206 12.57 1.20 0.96
CA ALA A 206 11.70 0.82 -0.15
C ALA A 206 12.28 1.16 -1.54
N GLU A 207 13.02 2.25 -1.68
CA GLU A 207 13.62 2.63 -2.96
C GLU A 207 14.81 1.74 -3.38
N GLY A 208 15.49 1.10 -2.41
CA GLY A 208 16.61 0.17 -2.67
C GLY A 208 16.19 -1.26 -2.96
N LEU A 209 14.97 -1.64 -2.59
CA LEU A 209 14.48 -3.03 -2.56
C LEU A 209 13.70 -3.45 -3.81
N ALA A 210 13.50 -2.57 -4.80
CA ALA A 210 12.55 -2.76 -5.90
C ALA A 210 12.75 -4.07 -6.70
N PHE A 211 13.94 -4.66 -6.72
CA PHE A 211 14.25 -5.87 -7.49
C PHE A 211 14.92 -6.95 -6.66
N GLU A 212 14.77 -6.96 -5.35
CA GLU A 212 15.37 -7.98 -4.47
C GLU A 212 14.68 -9.33 -4.59
N ARG A 213 13.45 -9.36 -5.07
CA ARG A 213 12.62 -10.55 -5.17
C ARG A 213 12.19 -10.82 -6.62
N PRO A 214 12.04 -12.10 -7.02
CA PRO A 214 11.42 -12.44 -8.30
C PRO A 214 10.01 -11.86 -8.41
N LEU A 215 9.63 -11.40 -9.61
CA LEU A 215 8.32 -10.78 -9.84
C LEU A 215 7.15 -11.69 -9.46
N ASP A 216 7.23 -12.98 -9.80
CA ASP A 216 6.17 -13.93 -9.47
C ASP A 216 5.95 -14.03 -7.96
N ALA A 217 7.03 -14.04 -7.17
CA ALA A 217 6.92 -14.02 -5.71
C ALA A 217 6.24 -12.73 -5.18
N VAL A 218 6.47 -11.58 -5.82
CA VAL A 218 5.79 -10.32 -5.47
C VAL A 218 4.31 -10.37 -5.84
N VAL A 219 3.99 -10.90 -7.02
CA VAL A 219 2.60 -11.04 -7.50
C VAL A 219 1.83 -12.03 -6.62
N ASP A 220 2.43 -13.18 -6.30
CA ASP A 220 1.81 -14.20 -5.45
C ASP A 220 1.56 -13.70 -4.02
N GLU A 221 2.51 -12.96 -3.45
CA GLU A 221 2.32 -12.34 -2.14
C GLU A 221 1.18 -11.32 -2.15
N ARG A 222 1.13 -10.44 -3.16
CA ARG A 222 0.02 -9.48 -3.31
C ARG A 222 -1.32 -10.19 -3.47
N ARG A 223 -1.37 -11.25 -4.27
CA ARG A 223 -2.56 -12.09 -4.42
C ARG A 223 -2.97 -12.70 -3.09
N ALA A 224 -2.03 -13.32 -2.38
CA ALA A 224 -2.30 -13.92 -1.08
C ALA A 224 -2.81 -12.88 -0.06
N LEU A 225 -2.24 -11.68 -0.04
CA LEU A 225 -2.69 -10.59 0.81
C LEU A 225 -4.10 -10.12 0.45
N LEU A 226 -4.43 -10.00 -0.83
CA LEU A 226 -5.77 -9.60 -1.27
C LEU A 226 -6.83 -10.64 -0.93
N LEU A 227 -6.48 -11.91 -1.00
CA LEU A 227 -7.36 -13.03 -0.66
C LEU A 227 -7.40 -13.33 0.85
N SER A 228 -6.44 -12.80 1.64
CA SER A 228 -6.47 -12.96 3.08
C SER A 228 -7.58 -12.14 3.69
N ARG A 229 -8.45 -12.78 4.45
CA ARG A 229 -9.38 -12.10 5.35
C ARG A 229 -8.82 -12.18 6.77
N GLY A 230 -9.12 -11.17 7.60
CA GLY A 230 -8.70 -11.17 9.01
C GLY A 230 -9.08 -12.50 9.69
N GLN A 231 -8.33 -12.87 10.73
CA GLN A 231 -8.28 -14.20 11.36
C GLN A 231 -9.62 -14.89 11.68
N ASP A 232 -10.74 -14.20 11.62
CA ASP A 232 -12.06 -14.69 12.07
C ASP A 232 -13.10 -14.83 10.93
N ALA A 233 -12.73 -14.59 9.67
CA ALA A 233 -13.67 -14.69 8.56
C ALA A 233 -13.64 -16.07 7.90
N PRO A 234 -14.81 -16.70 7.60
CA PRO A 234 -14.83 -17.95 6.85
C PRO A 234 -14.26 -17.70 5.43
N PRO A 235 -13.62 -18.71 4.82
CA PRO A 235 -13.19 -18.62 3.42
C PRO A 235 -14.46 -18.43 2.56
N ALA A 236 -14.68 -17.21 2.12
CA ALA A 236 -15.68 -16.95 1.08
C ALA A 236 -15.03 -17.20 -0.29
N ASP A 237 -15.84 -17.20 -1.35
CA ASP A 237 -15.36 -17.17 -2.74
C ASP A 237 -14.54 -15.88 -2.98
N ASP A 238 -13.32 -15.89 -2.47
CA ASP A 238 -12.46 -14.71 -2.36
C ASP A 238 -12.12 -14.12 -3.72
N LEU A 239 -12.10 -14.98 -4.77
CA LEU A 239 -11.92 -14.54 -6.15
C LEU A 239 -13.12 -13.71 -6.64
N ALA A 240 -14.34 -14.11 -6.36
CA ALA A 240 -15.54 -13.37 -6.79
C ALA A 240 -15.58 -11.97 -6.14
N ALA A 241 -15.22 -11.88 -4.86
CA ALA A 241 -15.14 -10.61 -4.17
C ALA A 241 -14.02 -9.70 -4.75
N LEU A 242 -12.87 -10.28 -5.07
CA LEU A 242 -11.77 -9.56 -5.72
C LEU A 242 -12.16 -9.09 -7.12
N HIS A 243 -12.82 -9.96 -7.90
CA HIS A 243 -13.31 -9.61 -9.24
C HIS A 243 -14.31 -8.44 -9.18
N ALA A 244 -15.23 -8.46 -8.20
CA ALA A 244 -16.17 -7.36 -7.99
C ALA A 244 -15.47 -6.04 -7.63
N LEU A 245 -14.46 -6.10 -6.74
CA LEU A 245 -13.68 -4.93 -6.33
C LEU A 245 -12.84 -4.34 -7.48
N TRP A 246 -12.45 -5.15 -8.44
CA TRP A 246 -11.59 -4.74 -9.54
C TRP A 246 -12.33 -4.56 -10.87
N GLY A 247 -13.61 -4.92 -10.90
CA GLY A 247 -14.43 -4.84 -12.11
C GLY A 247 -13.97 -5.78 -13.22
N VAL A 248 -13.38 -6.93 -12.85
CA VAL A 248 -12.90 -7.94 -13.80
C VAL A 248 -13.82 -9.15 -13.82
N GLU A 249 -13.91 -9.80 -14.98
CA GLU A 249 -14.81 -10.95 -15.18
C GLU A 249 -14.08 -12.29 -15.08
N ASP A 250 -12.76 -12.28 -15.28
CA ASP A 250 -11.95 -13.49 -15.29
C ASP A 250 -10.61 -13.35 -14.54
N GLU A 251 -10.00 -14.49 -14.24
CA GLU A 251 -8.75 -14.58 -13.51
C GLU A 251 -7.56 -14.00 -14.29
N ALA A 252 -7.55 -14.12 -15.61
CA ALA A 252 -6.45 -13.61 -16.43
C ALA A 252 -6.42 -12.07 -16.42
N ALA A 253 -7.58 -11.42 -16.48
CA ALA A 253 -7.70 -9.97 -16.33
C ALA A 253 -7.27 -9.51 -14.94
N ALA A 254 -7.69 -10.22 -13.89
CA ALA A 254 -7.28 -9.93 -12.52
C ALA A 254 -5.75 -10.07 -12.35
N GLU A 255 -5.16 -11.11 -12.93
CA GLU A 255 -3.71 -11.32 -12.89
C GLU A 255 -2.96 -10.21 -13.64
N ALA A 256 -3.43 -9.81 -14.81
CA ALA A 256 -2.82 -8.72 -15.58
C ALA A 256 -2.87 -7.39 -14.83
N GLN A 257 -3.99 -7.08 -14.15
CA GLN A 257 -4.09 -5.90 -13.30
C GLN A 257 -3.12 -5.98 -12.13
N LEU A 258 -3.06 -7.11 -11.42
CA LEU A 258 -2.18 -7.31 -10.27
C LEU A 258 -0.71 -7.18 -10.67
N LEU A 259 -0.33 -7.79 -11.80
CA LEU A 259 1.00 -7.66 -12.38
C LEU A 259 1.32 -6.19 -12.67
N SER A 260 0.40 -5.46 -13.31
CA SER A 260 0.61 -4.05 -13.63
C SER A 260 0.88 -3.21 -12.36
N PHE A 261 0.14 -3.45 -11.27
CA PHE A 261 0.38 -2.78 -9.99
C PHE A 261 1.68 -3.22 -9.31
N ALA A 262 2.07 -4.48 -9.44
CA ALA A 262 3.36 -4.95 -8.93
C ALA A 262 4.52 -4.21 -9.61
N LEU A 263 4.43 -4.03 -10.92
CA LEU A 263 5.44 -3.30 -11.70
C LEU A 263 5.41 -1.79 -11.44
N VAL A 264 4.22 -1.19 -11.30
CA VAL A 264 4.07 0.23 -10.90
C VAL A 264 4.72 0.50 -9.54
N GLY A 265 4.76 -0.49 -8.64
CA GLY A 265 5.46 -0.39 -7.36
C GLY A 265 6.96 -0.06 -7.49
N THR A 266 7.58 -0.30 -8.66
CA THR A 266 9.00 -0.01 -8.92
C THR A 266 9.25 1.41 -9.47
N LEU A 267 8.20 2.18 -9.75
CA LEU A 267 8.28 3.54 -10.27
C LEU A 267 8.58 4.55 -9.15
N ASP A 268 9.03 5.73 -9.55
CA ASP A 268 9.10 6.85 -8.62
C ASP A 268 7.69 7.32 -8.17
N ALA A 269 7.63 8.13 -7.12
CA ALA A 269 6.37 8.52 -6.50
C ALA A 269 5.41 9.25 -7.47
N ALA A 270 5.93 10.08 -8.35
CA ALA A 270 5.11 10.86 -9.28
C ALA A 270 4.51 9.96 -10.38
N GLU A 271 5.35 9.11 -10.97
CA GLU A 271 4.95 8.12 -11.97
C GLU A 271 4.00 7.08 -11.35
N LYS A 272 4.26 6.64 -10.10
CA LYS A 272 3.40 5.73 -9.34
C LYS A 272 1.97 6.28 -9.19
N VAL A 273 1.83 7.55 -8.78
CA VAL A 273 0.52 8.21 -8.64
C VAL A 273 -0.16 8.34 -9.99
N HIS A 274 0.57 8.74 -11.03
CA HIS A 274 0.01 8.87 -12.35
C HIS A 274 -0.48 7.53 -12.92
N ALA A 275 0.33 6.48 -12.81
CA ALA A 275 -0.05 5.13 -13.22
C ALA A 275 -1.23 4.58 -12.39
N HIS A 276 -1.26 4.86 -11.08
CA HIS A 276 -2.37 4.48 -10.20
C HIS A 276 -3.69 5.13 -10.63
N ALA A 277 -3.66 6.38 -11.09
CA ALA A 277 -4.84 7.11 -11.53
C ALA A 277 -5.34 6.68 -12.94
N SER A 278 -4.58 5.88 -13.69
CA SER A 278 -5.01 5.38 -14.99
C SER A 278 -6.00 4.22 -14.83
N SER A 279 -7.10 4.23 -15.60
CA SER A 279 -8.02 3.08 -15.76
C SER A 279 -7.58 2.12 -16.87
N ASP A 280 -6.47 2.40 -17.54
CA ASP A 280 -5.94 1.63 -18.64
C ASP A 280 -4.80 0.71 -18.15
N THR A 281 -5.10 -0.60 -18.03
CA THR A 281 -4.13 -1.60 -17.57
C THR A 281 -2.93 -1.70 -18.53
N ARG A 282 -3.17 -1.62 -19.87
CA ARG A 282 -2.11 -1.68 -20.87
C ARG A 282 -1.20 -0.45 -20.79
N GLU A 283 -1.78 0.74 -20.62
CA GLU A 283 -0.99 1.97 -20.46
C GLU A 283 -0.14 1.93 -19.19
N ARG A 284 -0.69 1.43 -18.06
CA ARG A 284 0.09 1.22 -16.84
C ARG A 284 1.25 0.27 -17.06
N LEU A 285 0.99 -0.87 -17.72
CA LEU A 285 2.01 -1.86 -18.03
C LEU A 285 3.10 -1.27 -18.92
N LYS A 286 2.73 -0.55 -19.97
CA LYS A 286 3.66 0.10 -20.90
C LYS A 286 4.56 1.12 -20.19
N ARG A 287 4.00 1.95 -19.31
CA ARG A 287 4.79 2.91 -18.51
C ARG A 287 5.79 2.21 -17.61
N ALA A 288 5.35 1.16 -16.92
CA ALA A 288 6.24 0.39 -16.07
C ALA A 288 7.34 -0.31 -16.90
N THR A 289 7.01 -0.87 -18.07
CA THR A 289 7.97 -1.50 -18.98
C THR A 289 9.02 -0.49 -19.45
N GLN A 290 8.62 0.71 -19.83
CA GLN A 290 9.57 1.76 -20.24
C GLN A 290 10.52 2.15 -19.09
N ALA A 291 10.01 2.29 -17.88
CA ALA A 291 10.85 2.59 -16.71
C ALA A 291 11.80 1.42 -16.38
N LEU A 292 11.36 0.17 -16.57
CA LEU A 292 12.21 -1.02 -16.41
C LEU A 292 13.35 -1.04 -17.43
N GLU A 293 13.11 -0.69 -18.70
CA GLU A 293 14.17 -0.58 -19.70
C GLU A 293 15.26 0.42 -19.28
N ASP A 294 14.85 1.59 -18.81
CA ASP A 294 15.78 2.61 -18.38
C ASP A 294 16.51 2.21 -17.10
N ARG A 295 15.84 1.47 -16.20
CA ARG A 295 16.48 0.89 -15.01
C ARG A 295 17.47 -0.19 -15.38
N GLN A 296 17.13 -1.09 -16.30
CA GLN A 296 18.02 -2.14 -16.80
C GLN A 296 19.31 -1.55 -17.36
N LYS A 297 19.22 -0.52 -18.20
CA LYS A 297 20.41 0.16 -18.77
C LYS A 297 21.30 0.73 -17.66
N ARG A 298 20.71 1.37 -16.65
CA ARG A 298 21.45 1.90 -15.49
C ARG A 298 22.13 0.80 -14.70
N LEU A 299 21.41 -0.25 -14.34
CA LEU A 299 21.96 -1.39 -13.60
C LEU A 299 23.08 -2.09 -14.37
N ALA A 300 22.93 -2.27 -15.68
CA ALA A 300 23.97 -2.84 -16.52
C ALA A 300 25.25 -2.00 -16.53
N ALA A 301 25.11 -0.67 -16.60
CA ALA A 301 26.25 0.25 -16.51
C ALA A 301 26.93 0.18 -15.13
N GLU A 302 26.16 0.12 -14.03
CA GLU A 302 26.70 -0.02 -12.68
C GLU A 302 27.49 -1.33 -12.50
N VAL A 303 26.97 -2.46 -13.02
CA VAL A 303 27.65 -3.76 -13.01
C VAL A 303 28.98 -3.68 -13.79
N ALA A 304 28.95 -3.05 -14.99
CA ALA A 304 30.15 -2.90 -15.80
C ALA A 304 31.22 -2.04 -15.11
N LEU A 305 30.83 -0.93 -14.47
CA LEU A 305 31.75 -0.07 -13.72
C LEU A 305 32.31 -0.78 -12.48
N GLY A 306 31.46 -1.53 -11.75
CA GLY A 306 31.92 -2.32 -10.60
C GLY A 306 32.97 -3.35 -10.95
N SER A 307 32.85 -3.98 -12.13
CA SER A 307 33.85 -4.96 -12.62
C SER A 307 35.19 -4.32 -13.03
N LEU A 308 35.21 -3.03 -13.40
CA LEU A 308 36.43 -2.32 -13.73
C LEU A 308 37.19 -1.78 -12.50
N GLY A 309 36.48 -1.52 -11.40
CA GLY A 309 37.08 -1.02 -10.15
C GLY A 309 37.71 -2.14 -9.28
N SER A 310 37.52 -3.41 -9.65
CA SER A 310 38.10 -4.57 -8.99
C SER A 310 39.41 -5.09 -9.67
N LEU A 311 39.90 -4.40 -10.69
CA LEU A 311 41.24 -4.61 -11.31
C LEU A 311 42.26 -3.61 -10.73
#